data_5498d806dcf102ba4b13f6d60b6f561a
#
_entry.id   5498d806dcf102ba4b13f6d60b6f561a
#
_cell.length_a   1.000
_cell.length_b   1.000
_cell.length_c   1.000
_cell.angle_alpha   90.00
_cell.angle_beta   90.00
_cell.angle_gamma   90.00
#
_symmetry.space_group_name_H-M   'P 1'
#
loop_
_entity.id
_entity.type
_entity.pdbx_description
1 polymer ?
#
loop_
_entity_poly.entity_id
_entity_poly.type
_entity_poly.pdbx_seq_one_letter_code
_entity_poly.pdbx_strand_id
1 'polypeptide(L)'
;MPDFDTSVAHVARVYDYWLGGKDNFAADRAAGDQAIQAFPNIPLSARANRAYQARVVRFLAGEAGIRQFLDIGTGIPTANHTHQVAQSVAPECRVAYVDNDPVVLLHARALLASHPAGATDYVDADLRDPQKILDSAGRLLDFRHPVAVMLMAILQHIDDEHDPYAIVATLMAAMPPGSYLALSHPASDIDAEAMAKMAVVLNQMMAEKVTFRDRAAVAGFFAGRELVEPGLVQASKWRPASEIEAASPAALWAGVARKA
;
A
#
# COMPACT_ATOMS: atom_id res chain seq x y z
N MET A 1 -27.77 -4.37 -2.53
CA MET A 1 -26.41 -3.85 -2.70
C MET A 1 -26.06 -3.16 -1.41
N PRO A 2 -24.84 -3.23 -0.89
CA PRO A 2 -24.50 -2.40 0.25
C PRO A 2 -24.69 -0.93 -0.15
N ASP A 3 -25.37 -0.19 0.73
CA ASP A 3 -25.66 1.24 0.55
C ASP A 3 -24.39 2.00 0.94
N PHE A 4 -23.58 2.37 -0.04
CA PHE A 4 -22.37 3.19 0.18
C PHE A 4 -22.59 4.58 -0.41
N ASP A 5 -22.16 5.61 0.32
CA ASP A 5 -22.35 6.99 -0.07
C ASP A 5 -21.35 7.36 -1.19
N THR A 6 -21.88 7.60 -2.39
CA THR A 6 -21.08 8.06 -3.55
C THR A 6 -20.93 9.58 -3.62
N SER A 7 -21.59 10.32 -2.72
CA SER A 7 -21.50 11.80 -2.66
C SER A 7 -20.26 12.30 -1.90
N VAL A 8 -19.63 11.42 -1.13
CA VAL A 8 -18.39 11.71 -0.38
C VAL A 8 -17.23 10.99 -1.03
N ALA A 9 -16.14 11.73 -1.28
CA ALA A 9 -14.93 11.16 -1.86
C ALA A 9 -14.26 10.17 -0.91
N HIS A 10 -13.83 9.02 -1.46
CA HIS A 10 -13.14 7.98 -0.73
C HIS A 10 -11.74 7.74 -1.28
N VAL A 11 -10.77 7.51 -0.41
CA VAL A 11 -9.35 7.41 -0.76
C VAL A 11 -9.06 6.38 -1.85
N ALA A 12 -9.62 5.18 -1.76
CA ALA A 12 -9.39 4.11 -2.74
C ALA A 12 -9.89 4.50 -4.14
N ARG A 13 -11.05 5.21 -4.22
CA ARG A 13 -11.64 5.65 -5.47
C ARG A 13 -10.93 6.87 -6.07
N VAL A 14 -10.45 7.79 -5.23
CA VAL A 14 -9.59 8.91 -5.66
C VAL A 14 -8.27 8.39 -6.21
N TYR A 15 -7.68 7.38 -5.56
CA TYR A 15 -6.45 6.74 -6.05
C TYR A 15 -6.67 6.01 -7.38
N ASP A 16 -7.80 5.31 -7.55
CA ASP A 16 -8.22 4.71 -8.81
C ASP A 16 -8.29 5.76 -9.94
N TYR A 17 -8.89 6.92 -9.66
CA TYR A 17 -8.95 8.03 -10.61
C TYR A 17 -7.55 8.51 -11.04
N TRP A 18 -6.60 8.69 -10.13
CA TRP A 18 -5.22 9.09 -10.48
C TRP A 18 -4.48 8.05 -11.33
N LEU A 19 -4.85 6.79 -11.20
CA LEU A 19 -4.33 5.71 -12.05
C LEU A 19 -4.99 5.65 -13.42
N GLY A 20 -6.09 6.39 -13.66
CA GLY A 20 -6.89 6.36 -14.88
C GLY A 20 -7.92 5.24 -14.90
N GLY A 21 -8.27 4.70 -13.72
CA GLY A 21 -9.34 3.73 -13.54
C GLY A 21 -10.74 4.30 -13.75
N LYS A 22 -11.76 3.44 -13.67
CA LYS A 22 -13.16 3.79 -13.94
C LYS A 22 -14.09 3.53 -12.76
N ASP A 23 -13.55 2.98 -11.66
CA ASP A 23 -14.31 2.60 -10.47
C ASP A 23 -14.34 3.75 -9.46
N ASN A 24 -14.67 4.96 -9.95
CA ASN A 24 -14.73 6.21 -9.19
C ASN A 24 -15.96 7.03 -9.57
N PHE A 25 -16.44 7.83 -8.64
CA PHE A 25 -17.64 8.66 -8.79
C PHE A 25 -17.31 10.15 -8.95
N ALA A 26 -18.31 10.99 -9.14
CA ALA A 26 -18.13 12.42 -9.38
C ALA A 26 -17.40 13.13 -8.22
N ALA A 27 -17.72 12.76 -6.97
CA ALA A 27 -17.07 13.33 -5.78
C ALA A 27 -15.56 12.95 -5.74
N ASP A 28 -15.22 11.70 -6.10
CA ASP A 28 -13.84 11.21 -6.11
C ASP A 28 -13.01 11.94 -7.17
N ARG A 29 -13.58 12.14 -8.36
CA ARG A 29 -12.92 12.89 -9.45
C ARG A 29 -12.73 14.35 -9.09
N ALA A 30 -13.72 14.98 -8.46
CA ALA A 30 -13.60 16.38 -8.01
C ALA A 30 -12.46 16.55 -6.98
N ALA A 31 -12.36 15.64 -6.01
CA ALA A 31 -11.25 15.63 -5.05
C ALA A 31 -9.91 15.35 -5.73
N GLY A 32 -9.88 14.39 -6.66
CA GLY A 32 -8.71 14.04 -7.44
C GLY A 32 -8.19 15.19 -8.31
N ASP A 33 -9.09 15.93 -8.97
CA ASP A 33 -8.74 17.09 -9.80
C ASP A 33 -8.18 18.24 -8.95
N GLN A 34 -8.74 18.50 -7.79
CA GLN A 34 -8.20 19.53 -6.88
C GLN A 34 -6.82 19.13 -6.34
N ALA A 35 -6.62 17.86 -6.02
CA ALA A 35 -5.31 17.36 -5.63
C ALA A 35 -4.28 17.50 -6.78
N ILE A 36 -4.68 17.23 -8.04
CA ILE A 36 -3.83 17.44 -9.23
C ILE A 36 -3.48 18.92 -9.40
N GLN A 37 -4.41 19.84 -9.15
CA GLN A 37 -4.12 21.29 -9.20
C GLN A 37 -3.09 21.70 -8.13
N ALA A 38 -3.17 21.11 -6.94
CA ALA A 38 -2.22 21.37 -5.84
C ALA A 38 -0.86 20.71 -6.08
N PHE A 39 -0.85 19.48 -6.62
CA PHE A 39 0.35 18.70 -6.93
C PHE A 39 0.19 17.99 -8.30
N PRO A 40 0.59 18.60 -9.43
CA PRO A 40 0.39 18.06 -10.77
C PRO A 40 1.02 16.68 -11.02
N ASN A 41 2.05 16.32 -10.25
CA ASN A 41 2.75 15.04 -10.37
C ASN A 41 2.09 13.90 -9.58
N ILE A 42 0.91 14.10 -8.94
CA ILE A 42 0.28 13.02 -8.16
C ILE A 42 -0.07 11.78 -9.00
N PRO A 43 -0.55 11.88 -10.25
CA PRO A 43 -0.80 10.69 -11.07
C PRO A 43 0.49 9.92 -11.40
N LEU A 44 1.62 10.61 -11.59
CA LEU A 44 2.92 9.99 -11.80
C LEU A 44 3.41 9.31 -10.53
N SER A 45 3.24 9.97 -9.37
CA SER A 45 3.57 9.38 -8.06
C SER A 45 2.74 8.11 -7.79
N ALA A 46 1.44 8.11 -8.10
CA ALA A 46 0.59 6.93 -7.95
C ALA A 46 1.07 5.76 -8.84
N ARG A 47 1.42 6.04 -10.11
CA ARG A 47 1.99 5.03 -11.01
C ARG A 47 3.34 4.52 -10.54
N ALA A 48 4.22 5.41 -10.05
CA ALA A 48 5.52 5.02 -9.49
C ALA A 48 5.35 4.12 -8.25
N ASN A 49 4.34 4.38 -7.42
CA ASN A 49 4.01 3.53 -6.28
C ASN A 49 3.56 2.13 -6.72
N ARG A 50 2.69 2.03 -7.74
CA ARG A 50 2.27 0.72 -8.27
C ARG A 50 3.43 -0.05 -8.91
N ALA A 51 4.31 0.64 -9.64
CA ALA A 51 5.52 0.04 -10.19
C ALA A 51 6.46 -0.45 -9.08
N TYR A 52 6.65 0.35 -8.02
CA TYR A 52 7.40 -0.04 -6.83
C TYR A 52 6.82 -1.30 -6.19
N GLN A 53 5.51 -1.34 -5.93
CA GLN A 53 4.83 -2.53 -5.38
C GLN A 53 5.14 -3.79 -6.21
N ALA A 54 5.02 -3.70 -7.53
CA ALA A 54 5.29 -4.84 -8.41
C ALA A 54 6.76 -5.30 -8.35
N ARG A 55 7.73 -4.37 -8.26
CA ARG A 55 9.16 -4.72 -8.11
C ARG A 55 9.43 -5.39 -6.77
N VAL A 56 8.87 -4.84 -5.69
CA VAL A 56 8.98 -5.41 -4.34
C VAL A 56 8.43 -6.83 -4.29
N VAL A 57 7.24 -7.06 -4.85
CA VAL A 57 6.64 -8.41 -4.86
C VAL A 57 7.50 -9.40 -5.66
N ARG A 58 8.04 -8.99 -6.82
CA ARG A 58 8.97 -9.85 -7.59
C ARG A 58 10.22 -10.18 -6.79
N PHE A 59 10.82 -9.19 -6.12
CA PHE A 59 11.98 -9.40 -5.26
C PHE A 59 11.66 -10.38 -4.13
N LEU A 60 10.55 -10.14 -3.41
CA LEU A 60 10.16 -10.95 -2.27
C LEU A 60 9.83 -12.39 -2.66
N ALA A 61 9.09 -12.60 -3.73
CA ALA A 61 8.74 -13.93 -4.20
C ALA A 61 9.93 -14.66 -4.86
N GLY A 62 10.75 -13.94 -5.64
CA GLY A 62 11.85 -14.52 -6.43
C GLY A 62 13.16 -14.66 -5.67
N GLU A 63 13.68 -13.53 -5.14
CA GLU A 63 15.00 -13.51 -4.52
C GLU A 63 14.94 -13.88 -3.02
N ALA A 64 13.95 -13.31 -2.29
CA ALA A 64 13.82 -13.56 -0.86
C ALA A 64 13.08 -14.86 -0.51
N GLY A 65 12.46 -15.53 -1.48
CA GLY A 65 11.79 -16.81 -1.30
C GLY A 65 10.49 -16.72 -0.48
N ILE A 66 9.89 -15.55 -0.35
CA ILE A 66 8.61 -15.38 0.35
C ILE A 66 7.47 -16.02 -0.44
N ARG A 67 6.59 -16.71 0.29
CA ARG A 67 5.41 -17.39 -0.27
C ARG A 67 4.10 -16.90 0.32
N GLN A 68 4.17 -16.01 1.31
CA GLN A 68 3.01 -15.47 2.01
C GLN A 68 3.09 -13.96 2.06
N PHE A 69 1.98 -13.31 1.70
CA PHE A 69 1.87 -11.86 1.64
C PHE A 69 0.64 -11.40 2.43
N LEU A 70 0.81 -10.44 3.30
CA LEU A 70 -0.25 -9.72 3.98
C LEU A 70 -0.28 -8.28 3.42
N ASP A 71 -1.20 -8.02 2.50
CA ASP A 71 -1.30 -6.75 1.76
C ASP A 71 -2.44 -5.91 2.34
N ILE A 72 -2.08 -4.84 3.06
CA ILE A 72 -3.00 -4.03 3.86
C ILE A 72 -3.20 -2.67 3.20
N GLY A 73 -4.48 -2.28 3.03
CA GLY A 73 -4.89 -1.11 2.28
C GLY A 73 -4.75 -1.35 0.78
N THR A 74 -5.34 -2.43 0.31
CA THR A 74 -5.14 -2.89 -1.07
C THR A 74 -5.72 -1.95 -2.12
N GLY A 75 -6.75 -1.19 -1.76
CA GLY A 75 -7.51 -0.34 -2.67
C GLY A 75 -8.25 -1.13 -3.76
N ILE A 76 -8.82 -0.39 -4.70
CA ILE A 76 -9.56 -0.98 -5.82
C ILE A 76 -8.62 -1.83 -6.69
N PRO A 77 -9.05 -3.05 -7.06
CA PRO A 77 -8.28 -3.93 -7.92
C PRO A 77 -7.91 -3.31 -9.28
N THR A 78 -6.61 -3.25 -9.57
CA THR A 78 -6.05 -2.83 -10.86
C THR A 78 -5.18 -3.93 -11.46
N ALA A 79 -4.60 -3.77 -12.62
CA ALA A 79 -3.62 -4.72 -13.16
C ALA A 79 -2.38 -4.85 -12.25
N ASN A 80 -1.73 -6.01 -12.27
CA ASN A 80 -0.55 -6.33 -11.47
C ASN A 80 -0.78 -6.32 -9.94
N HIS A 81 -1.91 -6.91 -9.51
CA HIS A 81 -2.13 -7.17 -8.09
C HIS A 81 -1.02 -8.01 -7.47
N THR A 82 -0.85 -7.89 -6.17
CA THR A 82 0.17 -8.62 -5.41
C THR A 82 0.14 -10.12 -5.72
N HIS A 83 -1.04 -10.78 -5.74
CA HIS A 83 -1.12 -12.20 -6.07
C HIS A 83 -0.73 -12.49 -7.53
N GLN A 84 -1.13 -11.65 -8.49
CA GLN A 84 -0.79 -11.85 -9.90
C GLN A 84 0.72 -11.81 -10.10
N VAL A 85 1.38 -10.83 -9.49
CA VAL A 85 2.85 -10.70 -9.57
C VAL A 85 3.54 -11.83 -8.79
N ALA A 86 3.12 -12.12 -7.56
CA ALA A 86 3.72 -13.16 -6.75
C ALA A 86 3.57 -14.56 -7.39
N GLN A 87 2.35 -14.88 -7.84
CA GLN A 87 2.04 -16.19 -8.45
C GLN A 87 2.62 -16.33 -9.87
N SER A 88 2.95 -15.25 -10.56
CA SER A 88 3.72 -15.33 -11.81
C SER A 88 5.18 -15.76 -11.58
N VAL A 89 5.70 -15.54 -10.36
CA VAL A 89 7.06 -15.95 -9.95
C VAL A 89 7.03 -17.31 -9.25
N ALA A 90 6.10 -17.48 -8.33
CA ALA A 90 5.92 -18.69 -7.53
C ALA A 90 4.41 -18.98 -7.40
N PRO A 91 3.86 -19.90 -8.21
CA PRO A 91 2.43 -20.17 -8.31
C PRO A 91 1.74 -20.51 -6.98
N GLU A 92 2.48 -21.06 -6.02
CA GLU A 92 2.01 -21.45 -4.69
C GLU A 92 1.84 -20.28 -3.70
N CYS A 93 2.17 -19.04 -4.09
CA CYS A 93 2.06 -17.88 -3.21
C CYS A 93 0.62 -17.68 -2.72
N ARG A 94 0.52 -17.33 -1.43
CA ARG A 94 -0.73 -16.98 -0.75
C ARG A 94 -0.75 -15.50 -0.42
N VAL A 95 -1.88 -14.84 -0.64
CA VAL A 95 -2.04 -13.40 -0.40
C VAL A 95 -3.31 -13.14 0.37
N ALA A 96 -3.20 -12.66 1.59
CA ALA A 96 -4.30 -12.11 2.37
C ALA A 96 -4.35 -10.59 2.12
N TYR A 97 -5.46 -10.15 1.56
CA TYR A 97 -5.75 -8.75 1.31
C TYR A 97 -6.59 -8.18 2.42
N VAL A 98 -6.29 -6.97 2.85
CA VAL A 98 -7.03 -6.28 3.91
C VAL A 98 -7.44 -4.91 3.44
N ASP A 99 -8.73 -4.59 3.56
CA ASP A 99 -9.25 -3.26 3.31
C ASP A 99 -10.52 -3.05 4.15
N ASN A 100 -10.87 -1.81 4.45
CA ASN A 100 -12.10 -1.47 5.17
C ASN A 100 -13.17 -0.84 4.25
N ASP A 101 -12.85 -0.59 2.96
CA ASP A 101 -13.84 -0.08 1.99
C ASP A 101 -14.71 -1.23 1.45
N PRO A 102 -16.04 -1.20 1.68
CA PRO A 102 -16.96 -2.22 1.15
C PRO A 102 -16.95 -2.29 -0.39
N VAL A 103 -16.60 -1.21 -1.10
CA VAL A 103 -16.46 -1.20 -2.57
C VAL A 103 -15.25 -2.02 -2.97
N VAL A 104 -14.12 -1.83 -2.30
CA VAL A 104 -12.90 -2.63 -2.52
C VAL A 104 -13.19 -4.11 -2.30
N LEU A 105 -13.84 -4.46 -1.20
CA LEU A 105 -14.19 -5.84 -0.86
C LEU A 105 -15.13 -6.50 -1.89
N LEU A 106 -16.09 -5.73 -2.45
CA LEU A 106 -17.00 -6.21 -3.47
C LEU A 106 -16.26 -6.52 -4.79
N HIS A 107 -15.44 -5.57 -5.26
CA HIS A 107 -14.61 -5.74 -6.47
C HIS A 107 -13.64 -6.90 -6.32
N ALA A 108 -13.01 -6.98 -5.18
CA ALA A 108 -12.07 -8.01 -4.84
C ALA A 108 -12.65 -9.42 -4.96
N ARG A 109 -13.82 -9.66 -4.36
CA ARG A 109 -14.51 -10.95 -4.44
C ARG A 109 -14.93 -11.32 -5.86
N ALA A 110 -15.25 -10.32 -6.70
CA ALA A 110 -15.72 -10.53 -8.07
C ALA A 110 -14.58 -10.78 -9.07
N LEU A 111 -13.40 -10.23 -8.85
CA LEU A 111 -12.35 -10.11 -9.88
C LEU A 111 -11.12 -11.00 -9.64
N LEU A 112 -10.97 -11.61 -8.46
CA LEU A 112 -9.72 -12.29 -8.15
C LEU A 112 -9.80 -13.80 -8.33
N ALA A 113 -9.29 -14.21 -9.48
CA ALA A 113 -8.93 -15.59 -9.74
C ALA A 113 -7.47 -15.83 -9.33
N SER A 114 -7.26 -16.59 -8.26
CA SER A 114 -5.94 -17.07 -7.85
C SER A 114 -5.46 -18.22 -8.75
N HIS A 115 -4.14 -18.38 -8.89
CA HIS A 115 -3.58 -19.58 -9.49
C HIS A 115 -4.02 -20.84 -8.71
N PRO A 116 -4.32 -21.98 -9.37
CA PRO A 116 -4.80 -23.19 -8.67
C PRO A 116 -3.87 -23.72 -7.57
N ALA A 117 -2.56 -23.47 -7.67
CA ALA A 117 -1.58 -23.87 -6.66
C ALA A 117 -1.45 -22.86 -5.52
N GLY A 118 -1.93 -21.62 -5.70
CA GLY A 118 -1.89 -20.54 -4.71
C GLY A 118 -3.25 -20.32 -4.06
N ALA A 119 -3.36 -19.25 -3.27
CA ALA A 119 -4.64 -18.85 -2.69
C ALA A 119 -4.66 -17.35 -2.40
N THR A 120 -5.87 -16.78 -2.44
CA THR A 120 -6.15 -15.40 -2.01
C THR A 120 -7.33 -15.39 -1.08
N ASP A 121 -7.33 -14.49 -0.10
CA ASP A 121 -8.48 -14.21 0.77
C ASP A 121 -8.60 -12.72 1.03
N TYR A 122 -9.80 -12.27 1.40
CA TYR A 122 -10.11 -10.88 1.70
C TYR A 122 -10.62 -10.72 3.12
N VAL A 123 -9.96 -9.82 3.83
CA VAL A 123 -10.25 -9.49 5.23
C VAL A 123 -10.85 -8.08 5.28
N ASP A 124 -12.06 -7.98 5.79
CA ASP A 124 -12.71 -6.72 6.15
C ASP A 124 -12.20 -6.28 7.52
N ALA A 125 -11.21 -5.39 7.52
CA ALA A 125 -10.64 -4.88 8.76
C ALA A 125 -9.98 -3.51 8.55
N ASP A 126 -9.98 -2.70 9.62
CA ASP A 126 -9.27 -1.44 9.70
C ASP A 126 -7.84 -1.66 10.20
N LEU A 127 -6.88 -0.93 9.63
CA LEU A 127 -5.47 -0.99 10.04
C LEU A 127 -5.28 -0.57 11.51
N ARG A 128 -6.19 0.21 12.07
CA ARG A 128 -6.20 0.60 13.50
C ARG A 128 -6.50 -0.58 14.44
N ASP A 129 -6.99 -1.70 13.89
CA ASP A 129 -7.19 -2.95 14.62
C ASP A 129 -6.27 -4.06 14.06
N PRO A 130 -4.95 -3.99 14.33
CA PRO A 130 -3.99 -4.95 13.81
C PRO A 130 -4.23 -6.37 14.33
N GLN A 131 -4.84 -6.54 15.51
CA GLN A 131 -5.15 -7.86 16.03
C GLN A 131 -6.25 -8.55 15.21
N LYS A 132 -7.31 -7.84 14.88
CA LYS A 132 -8.38 -8.37 13.99
C LYS A 132 -7.80 -8.77 12.61
N ILE A 133 -6.86 -7.99 12.10
CA ILE A 133 -6.16 -8.32 10.85
C ILE A 133 -5.42 -9.65 10.98
N LEU A 134 -4.60 -9.79 12.03
CA LEU A 134 -3.80 -11.00 12.26
C LEU A 134 -4.68 -12.24 12.46
N ASP A 135 -5.72 -12.15 13.29
CA ASP A 135 -6.64 -13.26 13.56
C ASP A 135 -7.38 -13.72 12.29
N SER A 136 -7.74 -12.77 11.42
CA SER A 136 -8.45 -13.06 10.17
C SER A 136 -7.51 -13.59 9.10
N ALA A 137 -6.36 -12.95 8.90
CA ALA A 137 -5.37 -13.38 7.91
C ALA A 137 -4.76 -14.75 8.25
N GLY A 138 -4.69 -15.10 9.52
CA GLY A 138 -4.23 -16.40 10.00
C GLY A 138 -5.08 -17.60 9.55
N ARG A 139 -6.25 -17.37 8.95
CA ARG A 139 -7.04 -18.43 8.29
C ARG A 139 -6.43 -18.90 6.97
N LEU A 140 -5.71 -18.02 6.29
CA LEU A 140 -5.02 -18.28 5.03
C LEU A 140 -3.51 -18.41 5.20
N LEU A 141 -2.91 -17.52 6.02
CA LEU A 141 -1.47 -17.43 6.22
C LEU A 141 -1.05 -18.22 7.45
N ASP A 142 0.10 -18.88 7.37
CA ASP A 142 0.73 -19.57 8.51
C ASP A 142 1.88 -18.73 9.02
N PHE A 143 1.66 -18.01 10.12
CA PHE A 143 2.65 -17.13 10.76
C PHE A 143 3.83 -17.86 11.43
N ARG A 144 3.93 -19.18 11.30
CA ARG A 144 5.16 -19.93 11.62
C ARG A 144 6.19 -19.84 10.50
N HIS A 145 5.79 -19.38 9.31
CA HIS A 145 6.64 -19.20 8.13
C HIS A 145 6.73 -17.71 7.76
N PRO A 146 7.86 -17.28 7.13
CA PRO A 146 8.05 -15.89 6.77
C PRO A 146 6.92 -15.30 5.91
N VAL A 147 6.52 -14.08 6.26
CA VAL A 147 5.47 -13.30 5.60
C VAL A 147 6.01 -11.94 5.17
N ALA A 148 5.61 -11.46 4.02
CA ALA A 148 5.79 -10.06 3.63
C ALA A 148 4.56 -9.26 4.06
N VAL A 149 4.72 -8.35 5.01
CA VAL A 149 3.72 -7.33 5.37
C VAL A 149 3.90 -6.14 4.44
N MET A 150 2.86 -5.80 3.70
CA MET A 150 2.88 -4.76 2.69
C MET A 150 1.93 -3.62 3.08
N LEU A 151 2.48 -2.39 3.16
CA LEU A 151 1.78 -1.17 3.57
C LEU A 151 2.03 -0.09 2.51
N MET A 152 1.39 -0.23 1.34
CA MET A 152 1.63 0.62 0.17
C MET A 152 0.73 1.85 0.17
N ALA A 153 1.28 3.00 0.58
CA ALA A 153 0.55 4.27 0.66
C ALA A 153 -0.77 4.14 1.47
N ILE A 154 -0.69 3.57 2.66
CA ILE A 154 -1.82 3.41 3.58
C ILE A 154 -1.58 4.12 4.93
N LEU A 155 -0.36 4.14 5.44
CA LEU A 155 -0.06 4.68 6.77
C LEU A 155 -0.28 6.20 6.90
N GLN A 156 -0.42 6.93 5.80
CA GLN A 156 -0.80 8.34 5.83
C GLN A 156 -2.25 8.57 6.33
N HIS A 157 -3.09 7.53 6.31
CA HIS A 157 -4.47 7.58 6.83
C HIS A 157 -4.56 7.25 8.32
N ILE A 158 -3.42 7.00 8.95
CA ILE A 158 -3.28 6.82 10.39
C ILE A 158 -2.56 8.04 10.93
N ASP A 159 -3.27 8.88 11.68
CA ASP A 159 -2.69 10.03 12.37
C ASP A 159 -1.82 9.60 13.56
N ASP A 160 -1.08 10.53 14.13
CA ASP A 160 -0.15 10.23 15.21
C ASP A 160 -0.86 9.91 16.54
N GLU A 161 -2.14 10.29 16.69
CA GLU A 161 -2.96 9.94 17.88
C GLU A 161 -3.26 8.44 17.93
N HIS A 162 -3.31 7.77 16.78
CA HIS A 162 -3.50 6.34 16.65
C HIS A 162 -2.19 5.53 16.65
N ASP A 163 -1.06 6.16 16.91
CA ASP A 163 0.28 5.54 16.98
C ASP A 163 0.56 4.53 15.84
N PRO A 164 0.77 5.02 14.61
CA PRO A 164 1.02 4.14 13.46
C PRO A 164 2.29 3.29 13.63
N TYR A 165 3.23 3.71 14.47
CA TYR A 165 4.44 2.94 14.75
C TYR A 165 4.15 1.71 15.62
N ALA A 166 3.28 1.84 16.61
CA ALA A 166 2.82 0.71 17.42
C ALA A 166 2.00 -0.29 16.58
N ILE A 167 1.18 0.19 15.65
CA ILE A 167 0.45 -0.66 14.71
C ILE A 167 1.43 -1.52 13.89
N VAL A 168 2.42 -0.89 13.25
CA VAL A 168 3.45 -1.60 12.46
C VAL A 168 4.25 -2.56 13.33
N ALA A 169 4.61 -2.13 14.56
CA ALA A 169 5.32 -2.98 15.51
C ALA A 169 4.50 -4.22 15.88
N THR A 170 3.18 -4.07 16.13
CA THR A 170 2.26 -5.17 16.44
C THR A 170 2.18 -6.18 15.29
N LEU A 171 1.96 -5.70 14.06
CA LEU A 171 1.93 -6.56 12.88
C LEU A 171 3.24 -7.34 12.73
N MET A 172 4.37 -6.65 12.83
CA MET A 172 5.67 -7.29 12.66
C MET A 172 6.08 -8.17 13.83
N ALA A 173 5.58 -7.91 15.06
CA ALA A 173 5.84 -8.78 16.21
C ALA A 173 5.28 -10.20 16.00
N ALA A 174 4.11 -10.30 15.35
CA ALA A 174 3.47 -11.57 15.03
C ALA A 174 4.19 -12.39 13.94
N MET A 175 5.08 -11.77 13.16
CA MET A 175 5.80 -12.43 12.07
C MET A 175 7.07 -13.10 12.58
N PRO A 176 7.48 -14.29 12.06
CA PRO A 176 8.73 -14.93 12.43
C PRO A 176 9.95 -14.22 11.83
N PRO A 177 11.17 -14.52 12.32
CA PRO A 177 12.42 -14.13 11.67
C PRO A 177 12.43 -14.50 10.17
N GLY A 178 13.07 -13.66 9.35
CA GLY A 178 13.06 -13.81 7.88
C GLY A 178 11.84 -13.23 7.19
N SER A 179 10.87 -12.68 7.93
CA SER A 179 9.74 -11.91 7.37
C SER A 179 10.20 -10.52 6.93
N TYR A 180 9.39 -9.88 6.10
CA TYR A 180 9.70 -8.58 5.55
C TYR A 180 8.58 -7.56 5.81
N LEU A 181 8.98 -6.30 6.01
CA LEU A 181 8.11 -5.14 5.95
C LEU A 181 8.44 -4.39 4.65
N ALA A 182 7.44 -4.18 3.82
CA ALA A 182 7.54 -3.34 2.64
C ALA A 182 6.51 -2.20 2.73
N LEU A 183 6.94 -0.97 2.64
CA LEU A 183 6.04 0.17 2.70
C LEU A 183 6.44 1.28 1.74
N SER A 184 5.45 2.08 1.38
CA SER A 184 5.61 3.40 0.78
C SER A 184 4.74 4.41 1.52
N HIS A 185 5.17 5.68 1.53
CA HIS A 185 4.49 6.75 2.26
C HIS A 185 4.64 8.07 1.53
N PRO A 186 3.57 8.88 1.33
CA PRO A 186 3.67 10.23 0.78
C PRO A 186 4.63 11.09 1.60
N ALA A 187 5.55 11.74 0.90
CA ALA A 187 6.66 12.48 1.50
C ALA A 187 6.28 13.94 1.74
N SER A 188 6.41 14.44 2.96
CA SER A 188 6.19 15.87 3.28
C SER A 188 7.39 16.75 2.92
N ASP A 189 8.56 16.17 2.66
CA ASP A 189 9.85 16.83 2.41
C ASP A 189 10.31 16.74 0.94
N ILE A 190 9.53 16.11 0.07
CA ILE A 190 9.75 16.10 -1.39
C ILE A 190 8.68 17.00 -2.00
N ASP A 191 9.10 18.11 -2.65
CA ASP A 191 8.18 19.14 -3.16
C ASP A 191 7.24 19.65 -2.04
N ALA A 192 7.84 20.05 -0.92
CA ALA A 192 7.17 20.26 0.36
C ALA A 192 5.99 21.25 0.28
N GLU A 193 6.11 22.31 -0.52
CA GLU A 193 5.04 23.29 -0.68
C GLU A 193 3.81 22.69 -1.38
N ALA A 194 4.02 21.98 -2.48
CA ALA A 194 2.93 21.34 -3.23
C ALA A 194 2.28 20.20 -2.42
N MET A 195 3.08 19.41 -1.71
CA MET A 195 2.59 18.35 -0.84
C MET A 195 1.78 18.89 0.34
N ALA A 196 2.19 20.00 0.95
CA ALA A 196 1.42 20.65 2.01
C ALA A 196 0.06 21.16 1.49
N LYS A 197 0.03 21.81 0.31
CA LYS A 197 -1.21 22.23 -0.34
C LYS A 197 -2.12 21.04 -0.64
N MET A 198 -1.58 19.95 -1.17
CA MET A 198 -2.33 18.74 -1.46
C MET A 198 -2.93 18.11 -0.19
N ALA A 199 -2.18 18.06 0.92
CA ALA A 199 -2.69 17.56 2.19
C ALA A 199 -3.89 18.38 2.70
N VAL A 200 -3.83 19.71 2.58
CA VAL A 200 -4.97 20.59 2.93
C VAL A 200 -6.20 20.28 2.09
N VAL A 201 -6.04 20.15 0.76
CA VAL A 201 -7.13 19.83 -0.16
C VAL A 201 -7.76 18.48 0.18
N LEU A 202 -6.96 17.44 0.33
CA LEU A 202 -7.46 16.10 0.64
C LEU A 202 -8.17 16.08 2.00
N ASN A 203 -7.62 16.75 3.00
CA ASN A 203 -8.21 16.84 4.34
C ASN A 203 -9.52 17.64 4.39
N GLN A 204 -9.79 18.47 3.40
CA GLN A 204 -11.07 19.18 3.26
C GLN A 204 -12.12 18.36 2.51
N MET A 205 -11.71 17.56 1.53
CA MET A 205 -12.62 16.91 0.60
C MET A 205 -12.93 15.46 0.91
N MET A 206 -12.06 14.79 1.67
CA MET A 206 -12.21 13.37 1.99
C MET A 206 -12.66 13.16 3.44
N ALA A 207 -13.40 12.09 3.67
CA ALA A 207 -13.77 11.68 5.02
C ALA A 207 -12.54 11.27 5.84
N GLU A 208 -11.66 10.50 5.23
CA GLU A 208 -10.40 10.08 5.86
C GLU A 208 -9.32 11.15 5.70
N LYS A 209 -8.68 11.49 6.81
CA LYS A 209 -7.61 12.48 6.84
C LYS A 209 -6.28 11.88 6.41
N VAL A 210 -5.39 12.72 5.91
CA VAL A 210 -4.03 12.32 5.55
C VAL A 210 -3.00 13.08 6.38
N THR A 211 -1.99 12.34 6.83
CA THR A 211 -0.79 12.86 7.50
C THR A 211 0.43 12.45 6.69
N PHE A 212 1.05 13.42 6.00
CA PHE A 212 2.27 13.16 5.25
C PHE A 212 3.49 13.29 6.17
N ARG A 213 4.46 12.41 5.98
CA ARG A 213 5.64 12.32 6.86
C ARG A 213 6.92 12.54 6.08
N ASP A 214 7.92 13.14 6.73
CA ASP A 214 9.24 13.29 6.17
C ASP A 214 10.02 11.96 6.17
N ARG A 215 11.20 11.97 5.56
CA ARG A 215 12.06 10.78 5.46
C ARG A 215 12.42 10.19 6.82
N ALA A 216 12.66 11.04 7.83
CA ALA A 216 13.06 10.59 9.16
C ALA A 216 11.93 9.88 9.88
N ALA A 217 10.71 10.43 9.82
CA ALA A 217 9.52 9.81 10.37
C ALA A 217 9.19 8.49 9.65
N VAL A 218 9.29 8.44 8.31
CA VAL A 218 9.09 7.19 7.56
C VAL A 218 10.15 6.15 7.89
N ALA A 219 11.40 6.55 8.12
CA ALA A 219 12.47 5.63 8.57
C ALA A 219 12.14 4.97 9.92
N GLY A 220 11.41 5.66 10.79
CA GLY A 220 10.96 5.14 12.08
C GLY A 220 10.12 3.86 11.97
N PHE A 221 9.35 3.67 10.90
CA PHE A 221 8.58 2.43 10.66
C PHE A 221 9.47 1.19 10.48
N PHE A 222 10.72 1.38 10.07
CA PHE A 222 11.67 0.30 9.87
C PHE A 222 12.57 0.03 11.09
N ALA A 223 12.36 0.73 12.21
CA ALA A 223 13.18 0.59 13.40
C ALA A 223 13.32 -0.88 13.85
N GLY A 224 14.53 -1.31 14.18
CA GLY A 224 14.86 -2.67 14.59
C GLY A 224 14.86 -3.72 13.48
N ARG A 225 14.86 -3.29 12.20
CA ARG A 225 14.86 -4.17 11.02
C ARG A 225 15.98 -3.76 10.06
N GLU A 226 16.48 -4.70 9.30
CA GLU A 226 17.54 -4.49 8.32
C GLU A 226 16.96 -4.02 6.98
N LEU A 227 17.25 -2.78 6.58
CA LEU A 227 16.83 -2.27 5.29
C LEU A 227 17.55 -3.01 4.16
N VAL A 228 16.76 -3.45 3.18
CA VAL A 228 17.26 -4.04 1.94
C VAL A 228 17.75 -2.93 1.01
N GLU A 229 18.92 -3.11 0.40
CA GLU A 229 19.46 -2.15 -0.57
C GLU A 229 18.47 -1.87 -1.73
N PRO A 230 18.27 -0.61 -2.09
CA PRO A 230 19.09 0.59 -1.79
C PRO A 230 18.66 1.36 -0.52
N GLY A 231 17.93 0.74 0.40
CA GLY A 231 17.46 1.38 1.62
C GLY A 231 16.16 2.16 1.44
N LEU A 232 15.96 3.19 2.27
CA LEU A 232 14.82 4.10 2.18
C LEU A 232 15.09 5.19 1.14
N VAL A 233 14.42 5.10 0.00
CA VAL A 233 14.59 5.98 -1.18
C VAL A 233 13.23 6.42 -1.73
N GLN A 234 13.22 7.29 -2.73
CA GLN A 234 12.00 7.56 -3.49
C GLN A 234 11.50 6.28 -4.18
N ALA A 235 10.18 6.08 -4.25
CA ALA A 235 9.59 4.85 -4.78
C ALA A 235 10.07 4.49 -6.20
N SER A 236 10.30 5.49 -7.06
CA SER A 236 10.85 5.29 -8.41
C SER A 236 12.32 4.84 -8.41
N LYS A 237 13.06 5.07 -7.33
CA LYS A 237 14.50 4.75 -7.21
C LYS A 237 14.78 3.40 -6.53
N TRP A 238 13.75 2.72 -6.02
CA TRP A 238 13.93 1.43 -5.42
C TRP A 238 13.98 0.34 -6.52
N ARG A 239 15.18 -0.14 -6.86
CA ARG A 239 15.46 -1.17 -7.89
C ARG A 239 14.67 -0.96 -9.19
N PRO A 240 14.78 0.20 -9.86
CA PRO A 240 14.03 0.51 -11.07
C PRO A 240 14.40 -0.44 -12.22
N ALA A 241 13.42 -0.76 -13.08
CA ALA A 241 13.64 -1.59 -14.25
C ALA A 241 14.32 -0.84 -15.41
N SER A 242 14.33 0.49 -15.37
CA SER A 242 14.97 1.35 -16.37
C SER A 242 15.34 2.72 -15.81
N GLU A 243 16.19 3.46 -16.50
CA GLU A 243 16.50 4.85 -16.17
C GLU A 243 15.28 5.77 -16.28
N ILE A 244 14.37 5.49 -17.21
CA ILE A 244 13.11 6.24 -17.36
C ILE A 244 12.26 6.07 -16.10
N GLU A 245 12.16 4.87 -15.59
CA GLU A 245 11.44 4.60 -14.34
C GLU A 245 12.12 5.27 -13.14
N ALA A 246 13.44 5.21 -13.05
CA ALA A 246 14.21 5.86 -11.99
C ALA A 246 14.06 7.39 -11.99
N ALA A 247 13.88 7.99 -13.16
CA ALA A 247 13.69 9.43 -13.34
C ALA A 247 12.24 9.89 -13.13
N SER A 248 11.28 8.96 -13.01
CA SER A 248 9.87 9.32 -12.79
C SER A 248 9.70 10.07 -11.46
N PRO A 249 9.03 11.24 -11.48
CA PRO A 249 8.77 11.96 -10.24
C PRO A 249 7.88 11.12 -9.31
N ALA A 250 8.32 10.96 -8.07
CA ALA A 250 7.59 10.25 -7.04
C ALA A 250 7.79 10.94 -5.69
N ALA A 251 6.76 11.63 -5.20
CA ALA A 251 6.78 12.22 -3.85
C ALA A 251 6.39 11.19 -2.79
N LEU A 252 7.09 10.04 -2.80
CA LEU A 252 6.90 8.95 -1.85
C LEU A 252 8.25 8.42 -1.39
N TRP A 253 8.42 8.30 -0.07
CA TRP A 253 9.47 7.47 0.52
C TRP A 253 9.05 6.01 0.49
N ALA A 254 9.96 5.14 0.13
CA ALA A 254 9.69 3.71 -0.04
C ALA A 254 10.90 2.88 0.39
N GLY A 255 10.64 1.75 1.01
CA GLY A 255 11.67 0.83 1.47
C GLY A 255 11.14 -0.55 1.77
N VAL A 256 12.06 -1.49 1.85
CA VAL A 256 11.84 -2.88 2.28
C VAL A 256 12.82 -3.19 3.38
N ALA A 257 12.37 -3.82 4.46
CA ALA A 257 13.26 -4.25 5.54
C ALA A 257 12.95 -5.68 5.97
N ARG A 258 14.01 -6.41 6.35
CA ARG A 258 13.94 -7.78 6.84
C ARG A 258 13.89 -7.78 8.37
N LYS A 259 13.04 -8.64 8.93
CA LYS A 259 13.06 -8.99 10.35
C LYS A 259 14.17 -10.02 10.58
N ALA A 260 15.10 -9.71 11.50
CA ALA A 260 16.17 -10.61 11.92
C ALA A 260 15.65 -11.88 12.60
#